data_5d08ac8888c2258262a5fd55f4f78eb0
#
_entry.id   5d08ac8888c2258262a5fd55f4f78eb0
#
_cell.length_a   1.000
_cell.length_b   1.000
_cell.length_c   1.000
_cell.angle_alpha   90.00
_cell.angle_beta   90.00
_cell.angle_gamma   90.00
#
_symmetry.space_group_name_H-M   'P 1'
#
loop_
_entity.id
_entity.type
_entity.pdbx_description
1 polymer ?
#
loop_
_entity_poly.entity_id
_entity_poly.type
_entity_poly.pdbx_seq_one_letter_code
_entity_poly.pdbx_strand_id
1 'polypeptide(L)'
;MESCLKKYGLSKADVTIKNMGQAEIISAVSSNNADLAGLWAPNIYTVEEKVGAKVLCSGKEGGVVIPGALIARGEYAEQNPENVARFLAVYLRAWKWMSAHKPEAIAMMKKFYDQGGVSISDASMKKEFDTRPTFDLASQVARMDRSRGNSDMDVWFGQIGIFMRGTGAIQTIPQSGDYITDAYMKRVAADPKLRDFANSSK
;
A
#
# COMPACT_ATOMS: atom_id res chain seq x y z
N MET A 1 -6.69 10.11 -8.69
CA MET A 1 -6.58 11.20 -9.69
C MET A 1 -7.38 12.43 -9.29
N GLU A 2 -8.68 12.36 -9.02
CA GLU A 2 -9.55 13.52 -8.69
C GLU A 2 -9.01 14.43 -7.59
N SER A 3 -8.50 13.86 -6.49
CA SER A 3 -7.91 14.64 -5.39
C SER A 3 -6.68 15.44 -5.84
N CYS A 4 -5.90 14.88 -6.77
CA CYS A 4 -4.77 15.59 -7.36
C CYS A 4 -5.21 16.69 -8.33
N LEU A 5 -6.26 16.46 -9.14
CA LEU A 5 -6.83 17.51 -9.99
C LEU A 5 -7.24 18.73 -9.17
N LYS A 6 -7.93 18.52 -8.04
CA LYS A 6 -8.33 19.60 -7.12
C LYS A 6 -7.16 20.44 -6.62
N LYS A 7 -5.98 19.82 -6.37
CA LYS A 7 -4.76 20.53 -5.96
C LYS A 7 -4.34 21.58 -7.01
N TYR A 8 -4.65 21.34 -8.27
CA TYR A 8 -4.35 22.25 -9.39
C TYR A 8 -5.56 23.08 -9.86
N GLY A 9 -6.63 23.13 -9.08
CA GLY A 9 -7.84 23.87 -9.42
C GLY A 9 -8.66 23.23 -10.54
N LEU A 10 -8.40 21.94 -10.86
CA LEU A 10 -9.07 21.20 -11.91
C LEU A 10 -10.11 20.24 -11.33
N SER A 11 -11.06 19.86 -12.17
CA SER A 11 -12.12 18.91 -11.89
C SER A 11 -12.16 17.78 -12.93
N LYS A 12 -13.06 16.82 -12.76
CA LYS A 12 -13.33 15.79 -13.78
C LYS A 12 -13.81 16.36 -15.11
N ALA A 13 -14.45 17.52 -15.11
CA ALA A 13 -14.96 18.13 -16.32
C ALA A 13 -13.86 18.70 -17.22
N ASP A 14 -12.67 18.94 -16.64
CA ASP A 14 -11.55 19.51 -17.36
C ASP A 14 -10.66 18.45 -18.03
N VAL A 15 -10.94 17.17 -17.81
CA VAL A 15 -10.12 16.05 -18.30
C VAL A 15 -10.99 14.88 -18.78
N THR A 16 -10.48 14.14 -19.76
CA THR A 16 -11.08 12.86 -20.18
C THR A 16 -10.38 11.71 -19.42
N ILE A 17 -11.09 11.07 -18.47
CA ILE A 17 -10.54 9.95 -17.70
C ILE A 17 -10.86 8.64 -18.40
N LYS A 18 -9.82 7.86 -18.74
CA LYS A 18 -9.92 6.49 -19.26
C LYS A 18 -9.44 5.52 -18.19
N ASN A 19 -10.24 4.51 -17.89
CA ASN A 19 -9.86 3.44 -16.95
C ASN A 19 -9.18 2.31 -17.72
N MET A 20 -7.95 1.98 -17.36
CA MET A 20 -7.10 1.01 -18.06
C MET A 20 -6.27 0.23 -17.05
N GLY A 21 -5.75 -0.94 -17.45
CA GLY A 21 -4.73 -1.67 -16.71
C GLY A 21 -3.38 -0.93 -16.68
N GLN A 22 -2.54 -1.24 -15.68
CA GLN A 22 -1.25 -0.54 -15.51
C GLN A 22 -0.33 -0.66 -16.75
N ALA A 23 -0.29 -1.83 -17.39
CA ALA A 23 0.50 -2.03 -18.61
C ALA A 23 -0.01 -1.18 -19.79
N GLU A 24 -1.32 -1.06 -19.94
CA GLU A 24 -1.95 -0.23 -20.96
C GLU A 24 -1.69 1.26 -20.71
N ILE A 25 -1.73 1.69 -19.43
CA ILE A 25 -1.39 3.07 -19.06
C ILE A 25 0.07 3.38 -19.44
N ILE A 26 1.01 2.47 -19.10
CA ILE A 26 2.44 2.64 -19.48
C ILE A 26 2.57 2.77 -20.98
N SER A 27 1.88 1.93 -21.78
CA SER A 27 1.89 1.98 -23.23
C SER A 27 1.32 3.31 -23.74
N ALA A 28 0.19 3.75 -23.23
CA ALA A 28 -0.46 4.99 -23.65
C ALA A 28 0.43 6.23 -23.41
N VAL A 29 1.06 6.33 -22.22
CA VAL A 29 1.97 7.42 -21.90
C VAL A 29 3.25 7.33 -22.76
N SER A 30 3.79 6.13 -22.95
CA SER A 30 5.03 5.94 -23.75
C SER A 30 4.83 6.26 -25.25
N SER A 31 3.62 6.11 -25.75
CA SER A 31 3.26 6.45 -27.14
C SER A 31 2.64 7.85 -27.30
N ASN A 32 2.68 8.67 -26.25
CA ASN A 32 2.12 10.02 -26.23
C ASN A 32 0.59 10.07 -26.51
N ASN A 33 -0.12 9.01 -26.11
CA ASN A 33 -1.59 8.92 -26.21
C ASN A 33 -2.31 9.27 -24.90
N ALA A 34 -1.57 9.67 -23.88
CA ALA A 34 -2.09 10.16 -22.61
C ALA A 34 -1.13 11.19 -22.01
N ASP A 35 -1.67 12.34 -21.60
CA ASP A 35 -0.91 13.44 -21.02
C ASP A 35 -0.63 13.21 -19.52
N LEU A 36 -1.53 12.50 -18.83
CA LEU A 36 -1.49 12.23 -17.40
C LEU A 36 -1.77 10.75 -17.13
N ALA A 37 -1.11 10.21 -16.12
CA ALA A 37 -1.31 8.82 -15.72
C ALA A 37 -1.47 8.69 -14.19
N GLY A 38 -2.38 7.81 -13.77
CA GLY A 38 -2.47 7.33 -12.38
C GLY A 38 -1.79 5.96 -12.28
N LEU A 39 -0.61 5.93 -11.70
CA LEU A 39 0.21 4.73 -11.55
C LEU A 39 0.63 4.53 -10.09
N TRP A 40 0.98 3.30 -9.74
CA TRP A 40 1.64 2.98 -8.48
C TRP A 40 2.99 2.32 -8.72
N ALA A 41 3.83 2.32 -7.72
CA ALA A 41 5.14 1.67 -7.78
C ALA A 41 4.99 0.15 -8.02
N PRO A 42 5.88 -0.48 -8.82
CA PRO A 42 7.07 0.12 -9.44
C PRO A 42 6.83 0.83 -10.78
N ASN A 43 5.61 0.79 -11.33
CA ASN A 43 5.28 1.26 -12.68
C ASN A 43 5.54 2.77 -12.89
N ILE A 44 5.44 3.58 -11.84
CA ILE A 44 5.80 5.01 -11.91
C ILE A 44 7.26 5.20 -12.32
N TYR A 45 8.18 4.37 -11.81
CA TYR A 45 9.60 4.45 -12.15
C TYR A 45 9.86 4.02 -13.60
N THR A 46 9.13 3.02 -14.07
CA THR A 46 9.20 2.61 -15.48
C THR A 46 8.88 3.77 -16.42
N VAL A 47 7.85 4.56 -16.12
CA VAL A 47 7.45 5.70 -16.96
C VAL A 47 8.40 6.89 -16.74
N GLU A 48 8.85 7.15 -15.51
CA GLU A 48 9.89 8.15 -15.25
C GLU A 48 11.16 7.89 -16.09
N GLU A 49 11.62 6.63 -16.14
CA GLU A 49 12.86 6.25 -16.85
C GLU A 49 12.69 6.19 -18.36
N LYS A 50 11.56 5.69 -18.85
CA LYS A 50 11.36 5.49 -20.30
C LYS A 50 11.03 6.77 -21.08
N VAL A 51 10.23 7.64 -20.47
CA VAL A 51 9.69 8.83 -21.17
C VAL A 51 9.95 10.14 -20.44
N GLY A 52 10.69 10.12 -19.33
CA GLY A 52 11.02 11.32 -18.57
C GLY A 52 9.80 11.94 -17.85
N ALA A 53 8.75 11.16 -17.61
CA ALA A 53 7.57 11.63 -16.90
C ALA A 53 7.92 12.08 -15.47
N LYS A 54 7.14 13.01 -14.93
CA LYS A 54 7.36 13.55 -13.57
C LYS A 54 6.15 13.30 -12.69
N VAL A 55 6.39 12.96 -11.45
CA VAL A 55 5.33 12.87 -10.45
C VAL A 55 4.84 14.29 -10.12
N LEU A 56 3.60 14.59 -10.45
CA LEU A 56 2.97 15.88 -10.16
C LEU A 56 2.28 15.89 -8.80
N CYS A 57 1.73 14.74 -8.38
CA CYS A 57 0.99 14.60 -7.14
C CYS A 57 0.95 13.15 -6.71
N SER A 58 1.20 12.92 -5.42
CA SER A 58 1.01 11.62 -4.78
C SER A 58 -0.36 11.52 -4.11
N GLY A 59 -0.79 10.30 -3.78
CA GLY A 59 -2.00 10.07 -2.98
C GLY A 59 -1.96 10.84 -1.67
N LYS A 60 -0.81 10.85 -0.98
CA LYS A 60 -0.59 11.59 0.27
C LYS A 60 -0.84 13.10 0.10
N GLU A 61 -0.31 13.70 -0.97
CA GLU A 61 -0.54 15.12 -1.27
C GLU A 61 -1.98 15.42 -1.67
N GLY A 62 -2.67 14.46 -2.27
CA GLY A 62 -4.10 14.51 -2.56
C GLY A 62 -4.99 14.22 -1.34
N GLY A 63 -4.40 13.98 -0.16
CA GLY A 63 -5.16 13.65 1.07
C GLY A 63 -5.78 12.25 1.05
N VAL A 64 -5.26 11.33 0.23
CA VAL A 64 -5.77 9.96 0.09
C VAL A 64 -4.73 8.96 0.53
N VAL A 65 -5.13 8.03 1.40
CA VAL A 65 -4.33 6.87 1.78
C VAL A 65 -5.00 5.61 1.24
N ILE A 66 -4.23 4.80 0.52
CA ILE A 66 -4.65 3.46 0.07
C ILE A 66 -3.77 2.46 0.81
N PRO A 67 -4.27 1.87 1.91
CA PRO A 67 -3.47 0.95 2.71
C PRO A 67 -3.30 -0.39 1.99
N GLY A 68 -2.10 -0.96 2.09
CA GLY A 68 -1.89 -2.38 1.82
C GLY A 68 -2.36 -3.20 3.00
N ALA A 69 -2.93 -4.37 2.75
CA ALA A 69 -3.42 -5.26 3.80
C ALA A 69 -3.00 -6.71 3.54
N LEU A 70 -2.79 -7.45 4.62
CA LEU A 70 -2.72 -8.91 4.58
C LEU A 70 -4.14 -9.45 4.77
N ILE A 71 -4.51 -10.40 3.93
CA ILE A 71 -5.85 -11.00 3.93
C ILE A 71 -5.74 -12.46 4.31
N ALA A 72 -6.53 -12.89 5.29
CA ALA A 72 -6.70 -14.29 5.64
C ALA A 72 -8.16 -14.71 5.41
N ARG A 73 -8.40 -15.99 5.10
CA ARG A 73 -9.77 -16.52 5.11
C ARG A 73 -10.29 -16.52 6.55
N GLY A 74 -11.51 -16.01 6.77
CA GLY A 74 -12.12 -15.88 8.10
C GLY A 74 -12.09 -17.18 8.90
N GLU A 75 -12.66 -18.26 8.33
CA GLU A 75 -12.68 -19.59 8.95
C GLU A 75 -11.28 -20.09 9.36
N TYR A 76 -10.28 -19.90 8.50
CA TYR A 76 -8.90 -20.31 8.82
C TYR A 76 -8.35 -19.50 9.98
N ALA A 77 -8.56 -18.20 9.98
CA ALA A 77 -8.04 -17.30 10.98
C ALA A 77 -8.68 -17.56 12.36
N GLU A 78 -9.99 -17.86 12.39
CA GLU A 78 -10.72 -18.24 13.61
C GLU A 78 -10.26 -19.58 14.18
N GLN A 79 -10.05 -20.57 13.31
CA GLN A 79 -9.59 -21.90 13.73
C GLN A 79 -8.10 -21.96 14.07
N ASN A 80 -7.29 -21.04 13.53
CA ASN A 80 -5.83 -21.04 13.65
C ASN A 80 -5.25 -19.68 14.08
N PRO A 81 -5.75 -19.05 15.15
CA PRO A 81 -5.34 -17.71 15.55
C PRO A 81 -3.85 -17.59 15.85
N GLU A 82 -3.25 -18.64 16.42
CA GLU A 82 -1.81 -18.70 16.71
C GLU A 82 -0.97 -18.68 15.43
N ASN A 83 -1.39 -19.40 14.40
CA ASN A 83 -0.66 -19.44 13.14
C ASN A 83 -0.70 -18.08 12.46
N VAL A 84 -1.84 -17.38 12.49
CA VAL A 84 -1.97 -16.01 11.97
C VAL A 84 -1.05 -15.05 12.73
N ALA A 85 -1.04 -15.12 14.07
CA ALA A 85 -0.17 -14.28 14.89
C ALA A 85 1.32 -14.57 14.62
N ARG A 86 1.72 -15.83 14.49
CA ARG A 86 3.11 -16.21 14.13
C ARG A 86 3.50 -15.71 12.75
N PHE A 87 2.60 -15.83 11.77
CA PHE A 87 2.84 -15.29 10.43
C PHE A 87 3.05 -13.76 10.48
N LEU A 88 2.20 -13.04 11.22
CA LEU A 88 2.34 -11.59 11.38
C LEU A 88 3.67 -11.22 12.07
N ALA A 89 4.09 -11.98 13.08
CA ALA A 89 5.37 -11.76 13.74
C ALA A 89 6.56 -11.94 12.77
N VAL A 90 6.51 -12.96 11.90
CA VAL A 90 7.54 -13.17 10.84
C VAL A 90 7.52 -12.03 9.84
N TYR A 91 6.35 -11.61 9.40
CA TYR A 91 6.18 -10.49 8.47
C TYR A 91 6.76 -9.18 9.03
N LEU A 92 6.46 -8.86 10.28
CA LEU A 92 6.97 -7.67 10.96
C LEU A 92 8.49 -7.72 11.12
N ARG A 93 9.03 -8.89 11.50
CA ARG A 93 10.48 -9.10 11.60
C ARG A 93 11.18 -8.94 10.25
N ALA A 94 10.58 -9.44 9.16
CA ALA A 94 11.12 -9.26 7.82
C ALA A 94 11.27 -7.78 7.46
N TRP A 95 10.25 -6.96 7.74
CA TRP A 95 10.32 -5.51 7.55
C TRP A 95 11.37 -4.85 8.45
N LYS A 96 11.47 -5.29 9.70
CA LYS A 96 12.49 -4.79 10.63
C LYS A 96 13.91 -5.11 10.14
N TRP A 97 14.10 -6.35 9.68
CA TRP A 97 15.37 -6.77 9.08
C TRP A 97 15.71 -5.97 7.82
N MET A 98 14.77 -5.81 6.90
CA MET A 98 14.96 -5.01 5.68
C MET A 98 15.35 -3.57 6.00
N SER A 99 14.75 -2.97 7.01
CA SER A 99 15.08 -1.61 7.43
C SER A 99 16.48 -1.48 8.02
N ALA A 100 16.97 -2.53 8.69
CA ALA A 100 18.31 -2.60 9.28
C ALA A 100 19.41 -2.99 8.26
N HIS A 101 19.04 -3.72 7.19
CA HIS A 101 19.94 -4.26 6.17
C HIS A 101 19.57 -3.74 4.78
N LYS A 102 19.46 -2.41 4.68
CA LYS A 102 18.92 -1.73 3.50
C LYS A 102 19.62 -2.11 2.18
N PRO A 103 20.94 -2.19 2.05
CA PRO A 103 21.58 -2.56 0.79
C PRO A 103 21.18 -3.97 0.32
N GLU A 104 21.17 -4.94 1.22
CA GLU A 104 20.79 -6.33 0.94
C GLU A 104 19.29 -6.43 0.58
N ALA A 105 18.46 -5.70 1.32
CA ALA A 105 17.02 -5.66 1.06
C ALA A 105 16.72 -5.08 -0.33
N ILE A 106 17.38 -4.00 -0.73
CA ILE A 106 17.25 -3.40 -2.06
C ILE A 106 17.68 -4.38 -3.15
N ALA A 107 18.80 -5.09 -2.96
CA ALA A 107 19.27 -6.11 -3.92
C ALA A 107 18.27 -7.27 -4.07
N MET A 108 17.68 -7.74 -2.96
CA MET A 108 16.64 -8.77 -2.99
C MET A 108 15.36 -8.28 -3.67
N MET A 109 14.92 -7.05 -3.39
CA MET A 109 13.75 -6.45 -4.05
C MET A 109 13.98 -6.31 -5.54
N LYS A 110 15.16 -5.86 -5.97
CA LYS A 110 15.51 -5.76 -7.39
C LYS A 110 15.42 -7.10 -8.08
N LYS A 111 16.01 -8.14 -7.50
CA LYS A 111 15.93 -9.51 -8.03
C LYS A 111 14.47 -9.98 -8.14
N PHE A 112 13.64 -9.70 -7.16
CA PHE A 112 12.21 -10.05 -7.19
C PHE A 112 11.47 -9.33 -8.32
N TYR A 113 11.72 -8.05 -8.53
CA TYR A 113 11.09 -7.28 -9.62
C TYR A 113 11.57 -7.74 -10.99
N ASP A 114 12.88 -7.97 -11.16
CA ASP A 114 13.44 -8.50 -12.41
C ASP A 114 12.82 -9.87 -12.77
N GLN A 115 12.64 -10.75 -11.80
CA GLN A 115 11.93 -12.02 -11.99
C GLN A 115 10.46 -11.87 -12.38
N GLY A 116 9.81 -10.79 -11.91
CA GLY A 116 8.45 -10.40 -12.28
C GLY A 116 8.36 -9.62 -13.60
N GLY A 117 9.45 -9.46 -14.33
CA GLY A 117 9.47 -8.74 -15.61
C GLY A 117 9.47 -7.21 -15.47
N VAL A 118 9.73 -6.69 -14.26
CA VAL A 118 9.84 -5.25 -14.01
C VAL A 118 11.30 -4.90 -13.77
N SER A 119 11.95 -4.28 -14.80
CA SER A 119 13.33 -3.82 -14.70
C SER A 119 13.36 -2.31 -14.53
N ILE A 120 13.92 -1.86 -13.41
CA ILE A 120 14.14 -0.46 -13.06
C ILE A 120 15.58 -0.25 -12.59
N SER A 121 16.09 0.97 -12.67
CA SER A 121 17.45 1.29 -12.26
C SER A 121 17.67 1.12 -10.74
N ASP A 122 18.93 1.02 -10.33
CA ASP A 122 19.29 0.94 -8.92
C ASP A 122 18.86 2.22 -8.16
N ALA A 123 18.89 3.37 -8.82
CA ALA A 123 18.41 4.63 -8.25
C ALA A 123 16.91 4.60 -7.98
N SER A 124 16.12 4.10 -8.93
CA SER A 124 14.67 3.93 -8.77
C SER A 124 14.34 2.88 -7.72
N MET A 125 15.12 1.80 -7.64
CA MET A 125 14.94 0.77 -6.61
C MET A 125 15.21 1.31 -5.22
N LYS A 126 16.27 2.13 -5.07
CA LYS A 126 16.56 2.84 -3.82
C LYS A 126 15.43 3.81 -3.45
N LYS A 127 14.92 4.58 -4.42
CA LYS A 127 13.79 5.51 -4.23
C LYS A 127 12.52 4.76 -3.81
N GLU A 128 12.23 3.62 -4.41
CA GLU A 128 11.11 2.75 -4.03
C GLU A 128 11.21 2.29 -2.58
N PHE A 129 12.38 1.81 -2.16
CA PHE A 129 12.61 1.40 -0.79
C PHE A 129 12.44 2.57 0.20
N ASP A 130 13.02 3.73 -0.11
CA ASP A 130 13.02 4.90 0.77
C ASP A 130 11.64 5.56 0.93
N THR A 131 10.81 5.45 -0.09
CA THR A 131 9.48 6.09 -0.11
C THR A 131 8.35 5.16 0.32
N ARG A 132 8.60 3.84 0.43
CA ARG A 132 7.60 2.87 0.87
C ARG A 132 7.32 3.00 2.36
N PRO A 133 6.11 3.41 2.76
CA PRO A 133 5.78 3.50 4.18
C PRO A 133 5.67 2.09 4.78
N THR A 134 6.38 1.87 5.88
CA THR A 134 6.32 0.66 6.67
C THR A 134 6.00 1.00 8.12
N PHE A 135 5.31 0.12 8.81
CA PHE A 135 4.92 0.33 10.19
C PHE A 135 5.38 -0.84 11.04
N ASP A 136 6.02 -0.55 12.16
CA ASP A 136 6.35 -1.53 13.17
C ASP A 136 5.11 -2.00 13.95
N LEU A 137 5.27 -2.99 14.83
CA LEU A 137 4.17 -3.57 15.60
C LEU A 137 3.39 -2.51 16.40
N ALA A 138 4.08 -1.60 17.08
CA ALA A 138 3.44 -0.58 17.90
C ALA A 138 2.59 0.38 17.06
N SER A 139 3.15 0.83 15.94
CA SER A 139 2.44 1.69 14.97
C SER A 139 1.24 0.99 14.34
N GLN A 140 1.36 -0.31 14.02
CA GLN A 140 0.24 -1.11 13.48
C GLN A 140 -0.90 -1.21 14.48
N VAL A 141 -0.59 -1.53 15.75
CA VAL A 141 -1.61 -1.61 16.82
C VAL A 141 -2.28 -0.26 17.01
N ALA A 142 -1.52 0.84 17.06
CA ALA A 142 -2.07 2.18 17.25
C ALA A 142 -3.01 2.61 16.11
N ARG A 143 -2.67 2.28 14.84
CA ARG A 143 -3.50 2.62 13.67
C ARG A 143 -4.79 1.81 13.57
N MET A 144 -4.88 0.70 14.27
CA MET A 144 -6.07 -0.14 14.33
C MET A 144 -6.88 0.06 15.62
N ASP A 145 -6.43 0.94 16.53
CA ASP A 145 -7.07 1.18 17.82
C ASP A 145 -8.41 1.89 17.65
N ARG A 146 -9.48 1.27 18.14
CA ARG A 146 -10.86 1.78 18.14
C ARG A 146 -11.32 2.27 19.52
N SER A 147 -10.43 2.40 20.49
CA SER A 147 -10.80 2.80 21.86
C SER A 147 -11.39 4.21 21.95
N ARG A 148 -11.13 5.05 20.95
CA ARG A 148 -11.62 6.44 20.90
C ARG A 148 -12.57 6.70 19.70
N GLY A 149 -13.09 5.66 19.08
CA GLY A 149 -13.92 5.73 17.87
C GLY A 149 -13.28 5.02 16.67
N ASN A 150 -13.52 5.54 15.48
CA ASN A 150 -12.95 4.95 14.27
C ASN A 150 -11.41 5.01 14.28
N SER A 151 -10.78 3.88 14.01
CA SER A 151 -9.34 3.80 13.81
C SER A 151 -8.89 4.47 12.50
N ASP A 152 -7.58 4.73 12.33
CA ASP A 152 -7.05 5.20 11.05
C ASP A 152 -7.47 4.29 9.89
N MET A 153 -7.45 2.97 10.11
CA MET A 153 -7.84 1.99 9.09
C MET A 153 -9.32 2.12 8.72
N ASP A 154 -10.20 2.34 9.70
CA ASP A 154 -11.63 2.54 9.45
C ASP A 154 -11.87 3.79 8.60
N VAL A 155 -11.16 4.87 8.89
CA VAL A 155 -11.23 6.13 8.13
C VAL A 155 -10.76 5.92 6.69
N TRP A 156 -9.60 5.30 6.49
CA TRP A 156 -9.04 5.08 5.14
C TRP A 156 -9.90 4.16 4.29
N PHE A 157 -10.35 3.03 4.83
CA PHE A 157 -11.25 2.11 4.11
C PHE A 157 -12.63 2.71 3.89
N GLY A 158 -13.14 3.50 4.83
CA GLY A 158 -14.38 4.27 4.66
C GLY A 158 -14.30 5.25 3.48
N GLN A 159 -13.18 5.98 3.35
CA GLN A 159 -12.95 6.89 2.21
C GLN A 159 -12.89 6.12 0.88
N ILE A 160 -12.24 4.96 0.84
CA ILE A 160 -12.22 4.08 -0.33
C ILE A 160 -13.64 3.60 -0.66
N GLY A 161 -14.40 3.18 0.35
CA GLY A 161 -15.80 2.76 0.18
C GLY A 161 -16.69 3.87 -0.39
N ILE A 162 -16.55 5.11 0.08
CA ILE A 162 -17.27 6.28 -0.46
C ILE A 162 -16.92 6.47 -1.94
N PHE A 163 -15.63 6.41 -2.29
CA PHE A 163 -15.19 6.52 -3.68
C PHE A 163 -15.76 5.39 -4.54
N MET A 164 -15.66 4.14 -4.11
CA MET A 164 -16.17 2.98 -4.85
C MET A 164 -17.68 3.06 -5.07
N ARG A 165 -18.44 3.50 -4.06
CA ARG A 165 -19.89 3.74 -4.22
C ARG A 165 -20.18 4.86 -5.21
N GLY A 166 -19.41 5.95 -5.15
CA GLY A 166 -19.55 7.08 -6.07
C GLY A 166 -19.24 6.75 -7.53
N THR A 167 -18.43 5.73 -7.78
CA THR A 167 -18.15 5.19 -9.13
C THR A 167 -19.07 4.06 -9.56
N GLY A 168 -20.00 3.63 -8.70
CA GLY A 168 -20.90 2.50 -8.96
C GLY A 168 -20.25 1.13 -8.82
N ALA A 169 -19.00 1.04 -8.35
CA ALA A 169 -18.31 -0.24 -8.16
C ALA A 169 -18.91 -1.09 -7.03
N ILE A 170 -19.51 -0.43 -6.02
CA ILE A 170 -20.29 -1.08 -4.96
C ILE A 170 -21.59 -0.31 -4.72
N GLN A 171 -22.62 -1.01 -4.26
CA GLN A 171 -23.92 -0.39 -3.90
C GLN A 171 -23.92 0.11 -2.45
N THR A 172 -23.35 -0.66 -1.56
CA THR A 172 -23.32 -0.39 -0.12
C THR A 172 -21.88 -0.37 0.37
N ILE A 173 -21.54 0.61 1.22
CA ILE A 173 -20.21 0.66 1.86
C ILE A 173 -20.23 -0.33 3.03
N PRO A 174 -19.37 -1.37 3.01
CA PRO A 174 -19.32 -2.31 4.12
C PRO A 174 -18.74 -1.65 5.36
N GLN A 175 -19.18 -2.09 6.53
CA GLN A 175 -18.61 -1.61 7.79
C GLN A 175 -17.20 -2.21 7.95
N SER A 176 -16.20 -1.39 8.19
CA SER A 176 -14.81 -1.82 8.30
C SER A 176 -14.58 -2.85 9.43
N GLY A 177 -15.38 -2.78 10.51
CA GLY A 177 -15.36 -3.75 11.59
C GLY A 177 -15.73 -5.19 11.19
N ASP A 178 -16.43 -5.36 10.06
CA ASP A 178 -16.85 -6.70 9.59
C ASP A 178 -15.71 -7.46 8.90
N TYR A 179 -14.67 -6.76 8.45
CA TYR A 179 -13.57 -7.38 7.69
C TYR A 179 -12.16 -6.93 8.12
N ILE A 180 -12.04 -5.93 8.99
CA ILE A 180 -10.76 -5.48 9.56
C ILE A 180 -10.73 -5.81 11.04
N THR A 181 -9.75 -6.61 11.45
CA THR A 181 -9.53 -6.96 12.85
C THR A 181 -8.09 -6.68 13.28
N ASP A 182 -7.94 -6.14 14.47
CA ASP A 182 -6.66 -5.96 15.16
C ASP A 182 -6.30 -7.11 16.11
N ALA A 183 -7.20 -8.10 16.26
CA ALA A 183 -7.08 -9.16 17.25
C ALA A 183 -5.75 -9.92 17.15
N TYR A 184 -5.33 -10.26 15.92
CA TYR A 184 -4.08 -11.01 15.71
C TYR A 184 -2.84 -10.14 15.92
N MET A 185 -2.90 -8.87 15.58
CA MET A 185 -1.81 -7.92 15.85
C MET A 185 -1.66 -7.65 17.36
N LYS A 186 -2.78 -7.50 18.08
CA LYS A 186 -2.80 -7.42 19.55
C LYS A 186 -2.27 -8.69 20.20
N ARG A 187 -2.56 -9.86 19.64
CA ARG A 187 -2.01 -11.14 20.11
C ARG A 187 -0.48 -11.17 19.98
N VAL A 188 0.08 -10.71 18.86
CA VAL A 188 1.55 -10.56 18.71
C VAL A 188 2.10 -9.60 19.75
N ALA A 189 1.43 -8.49 20.02
CA ALA A 189 1.87 -7.49 20.98
C ALA A 189 1.82 -8.01 22.44
N ALA A 190 0.83 -8.84 22.76
CA ALA A 190 0.60 -9.38 24.10
C ALA A 190 1.54 -10.54 24.45
N ASP A 191 1.93 -11.38 23.48
CA ASP A 191 2.85 -12.50 23.70
C ASP A 191 4.30 -11.99 23.69
N PRO A 192 5.06 -12.07 24.80
CA PRO A 192 6.44 -11.58 24.87
C PRO A 192 7.35 -12.22 23.82
N LYS A 193 7.20 -13.53 23.53
CA LYS A 193 8.03 -14.24 22.55
C LYS A 193 7.77 -13.76 21.14
N LEU A 194 6.50 -13.62 20.75
CA LEU A 194 6.12 -13.12 19.43
C LEU A 194 6.50 -11.66 19.26
N ARG A 195 6.28 -10.84 20.27
CA ARG A 195 6.62 -9.40 20.26
C ARG A 195 8.12 -9.20 20.11
N ASP A 196 8.93 -9.88 20.89
CA ASP A 196 10.39 -9.75 20.87
C ASP A 196 10.94 -10.28 19.53
N PHE A 197 10.37 -11.37 19.00
CA PHE A 197 10.69 -11.90 17.70
C PHE A 197 10.34 -10.90 16.57
N ALA A 198 9.14 -10.31 16.59
CA ALA A 198 8.68 -9.33 15.59
C ALA A 198 9.55 -8.07 15.57
N ASN A 199 10.09 -7.66 16.71
CA ASN A 199 10.93 -6.48 16.85
C ASN A 199 12.43 -6.74 16.62
N SER A 200 12.83 -7.99 16.41
CA SER A 200 14.24 -8.34 16.15
C SER A 200 14.63 -8.01 14.71
N SER A 201 15.83 -7.49 14.55
CA SER A 201 16.49 -7.25 13.25
C SER A 201 17.63 -8.23 12.95
N LYS A 202 17.81 -9.24 13.81
CA LYS A 202 18.86 -10.27 13.66
C LYS A 202 18.46 -11.33 12.67
#